data_bdd7e6b2ef5aa672a27dbc5950d02a91
#
_entry.id   bdd7e6b2ef5aa672a27dbc5950d02a91
#
_cell.length_a   1.000
_cell.length_b   1.000
_cell.length_c   1.000
_cell.angle_alpha   90.00
_cell.angle_beta   90.00
_cell.angle_gamma   90.00
#
_symmetry.space_group_name_H-M   'P 1'
#
loop_
_entity.id
_entity.type
_entity.pdbx_description
1 polymer ?
#
loop_
_entity_poly.entity_id
_entity_poly.type
_entity_poly.pdbx_seq_one_letter_code
_entity_poly.pdbx_strand_id
1 'polypeptide(L)'
;MRGEKRRSWVKIWCTGWLHGSIRWQLESDERGVWADLIALAGECGKDGQICDNDSKPYPRSFVANQLNIPQELLDRTIAKCRHDGRIDDKDEVIVITNWKAYQSEYERQKPYRQAKDADPKRFEKQKYNELIER
;
A
#
# COMPACT_ATOMS: atom_id res chain seq x y z
N MET A 1 -6.61 -11.37 18.76
CA MET A 1 -5.80 -10.20 18.54
C MET A 1 -6.47 -9.26 17.56
N ARG A 2 -6.28 -7.98 17.76
CA ARG A 2 -6.92 -7.00 16.91
C ARG A 2 -5.96 -6.49 15.83
N GLY A 3 -6.34 -6.66 14.56
CA GLY A 3 -5.65 -6.03 13.47
C GLY A 3 -6.08 -4.56 13.32
N GLU A 4 -5.66 -3.91 12.27
CA GLU A 4 -6.16 -2.57 12.03
C GLU A 4 -7.63 -2.63 11.64
N LYS A 5 -8.30 -1.51 11.79
CA LYS A 5 -9.70 -1.42 11.40
C LYS A 5 -9.82 -1.32 9.89
N ARG A 6 -10.98 -1.69 9.37
CA ARG A 6 -11.30 -1.44 7.98
C ARG A 6 -11.23 0.06 7.72
N ARG A 7 -10.71 0.40 6.56
CA ARG A 7 -10.54 1.79 6.18
C ARG A 7 -11.57 2.20 5.15
N SER A 8 -12.07 3.41 5.28
CA SER A 8 -12.93 4.00 4.26
C SER A 8 -12.12 4.76 3.21
N TRP A 9 -10.83 4.96 3.47
CA TRP A 9 -9.91 5.59 2.52
C TRP A 9 -8.50 5.11 2.80
N VAL A 10 -7.65 5.23 1.80
CA VAL A 10 -6.23 4.87 1.92
C VAL A 10 -5.38 6.02 1.39
N LYS A 11 -4.12 6.04 1.81
CA LYS A 11 -3.18 7.07 1.39
C LYS A 11 -2.46 6.67 0.12
N ILE A 12 -2.27 7.65 -0.75
CA ILE A 12 -1.38 7.53 -1.88
C ILE A 12 -0.43 8.73 -1.82
N TRP A 13 0.87 8.45 -1.76
CA TRP A 13 1.87 9.50 -1.67
C TRP A 13 2.10 10.10 -3.04
N CYS A 14 1.79 11.38 -3.20
CA CYS A 14 1.78 12.03 -4.51
C CYS A 14 3.11 11.88 -5.26
N THR A 15 4.21 12.24 -4.62
CA THR A 15 5.52 12.17 -5.27
C THR A 15 5.92 10.73 -5.60
N GLY A 16 5.71 9.82 -4.66
CA GLY A 16 6.02 8.41 -4.89
C GLY A 16 5.18 7.81 -6.00
N TRP A 17 3.91 8.17 -6.07
CA TRP A 17 3.01 7.66 -7.09
C TRP A 17 3.36 8.21 -8.47
N LEU A 18 3.64 9.51 -8.56
CA LEU A 18 3.87 10.16 -9.84
C LEU A 18 5.29 9.99 -10.36
N HIS A 19 6.27 9.92 -9.46
CA HIS A 19 7.68 9.97 -9.85
C HIS A 19 8.53 8.81 -9.32
N GLY A 20 7.95 7.95 -8.50
CA GLY A 20 8.66 6.79 -7.96
C GLY A 20 8.80 5.68 -8.99
N SER A 21 9.52 4.63 -8.61
CA SER A 21 9.81 3.50 -9.50
C SER A 21 8.56 2.81 -10.03
N ILE A 22 7.47 2.84 -9.29
CA ILE A 22 6.23 2.19 -9.72
C ILE A 22 5.72 2.78 -11.06
N ARG A 23 5.99 4.06 -11.28
CA ARG A 23 5.57 4.74 -12.51
C ARG A 23 6.18 4.11 -13.76
N TRP A 24 7.40 3.61 -13.62
CA TRP A 24 8.17 3.07 -14.72
C TRP A 24 8.15 1.55 -14.77
N GLN A 25 7.91 0.89 -13.65
CA GLN A 25 7.91 -0.57 -13.57
C GLN A 25 6.58 -1.18 -13.96
N LEU A 26 5.48 -0.46 -13.79
CA LEU A 26 4.15 -0.92 -14.15
C LEU A 26 3.59 -0.15 -15.32
N GLU A 27 2.85 -0.83 -16.18
CA GLU A 27 2.11 -0.18 -17.24
C GLU A 27 0.87 0.48 -16.66
N SER A 28 0.20 1.32 -17.45
CA SER A 28 -0.92 2.11 -16.94
C SER A 28 -2.06 1.25 -16.39
N ASP A 29 -2.39 0.16 -17.05
CA ASP A 29 -3.44 -0.75 -16.57
C ASP A 29 -3.00 -1.45 -15.28
N GLU A 30 -1.73 -1.81 -15.20
CA GLU A 30 -1.17 -2.43 -13.99
C GLU A 30 -1.15 -1.46 -12.81
N ARG A 31 -0.88 -0.18 -13.06
CA ARG A 31 -0.96 0.82 -11.99
C ARG A 31 -2.38 0.97 -11.47
N GLY A 32 -3.37 0.88 -12.35
CA GLY A 32 -4.76 0.86 -11.92
C GLY A 32 -5.07 -0.31 -11.01
N VAL A 33 -4.58 -1.49 -11.37
CA VAL A 33 -4.74 -2.68 -10.53
C VAL A 33 -4.05 -2.50 -9.19
N TRP A 34 -2.86 -1.93 -9.19
CA TRP A 34 -2.12 -1.67 -7.95
C TRP A 34 -2.93 -0.76 -7.02
N ALA A 35 -3.50 0.32 -7.55
CA ALA A 35 -4.34 1.21 -6.76
C ALA A 35 -5.56 0.48 -6.20
N ASP A 36 -6.19 -0.39 -7.01
CA ASP A 36 -7.32 -1.19 -6.57
C ASP A 36 -6.92 -2.14 -5.44
N LEU A 37 -5.73 -2.75 -5.53
CA LEU A 37 -5.26 -3.65 -4.49
C LEU A 37 -5.02 -2.91 -3.18
N ILE A 38 -4.50 -1.70 -3.25
CA ILE A 38 -4.34 -0.87 -2.05
C ILE A 38 -5.70 -0.58 -1.41
N ALA A 39 -6.68 -0.21 -2.22
CA ALA A 39 -8.03 0.06 -1.72
C ALA A 39 -8.65 -1.20 -1.11
N LEU A 40 -8.49 -2.33 -1.77
CA LEU A 40 -9.04 -3.59 -1.28
C LEU A 40 -8.38 -4.02 0.03
N ALA A 41 -7.06 -3.86 0.14
CA ALA A 41 -6.33 -4.16 1.37
C ALA A 41 -6.82 -3.28 2.52
N GLY A 42 -7.09 -2.00 2.23
CA GLY A 42 -7.64 -1.09 3.23
C GLY A 42 -9.01 -1.54 3.70
N GLU A 43 -9.86 -1.95 2.76
CA GLU A 43 -11.19 -2.42 3.10
C GLU A 43 -11.15 -3.70 3.94
N CYS A 44 -10.19 -4.59 3.68
CA CYS A 44 -10.04 -5.81 4.45
C CYS A 44 -9.67 -5.55 5.90
N GLY A 45 -8.91 -4.49 6.18
CA GLY A 45 -8.52 -4.13 7.54
C GLY A 45 -7.62 -5.16 8.21
N LYS A 46 -6.72 -5.79 7.46
CA LYS A 46 -5.84 -6.85 7.94
C LYS A 46 -4.37 -6.53 7.70
N ASP A 47 -3.98 -5.29 7.96
CA ASP A 47 -2.58 -4.85 7.89
C ASP A 47 -1.92 -5.10 6.52
N GLY A 48 -2.67 -4.84 5.45
CA GLY A 48 -2.17 -4.99 4.10
C GLY A 48 -2.42 -6.35 3.48
N GLN A 49 -3.02 -7.27 4.22
CA GLN A 49 -3.38 -8.58 3.70
C GLN A 49 -4.75 -8.50 3.02
N ILE A 50 -4.85 -9.11 1.85
CA ILE A 50 -6.11 -9.21 1.12
C ILE A 50 -6.67 -10.60 1.40
N CYS A 51 -7.63 -10.66 2.31
CA CYS A 51 -8.15 -11.93 2.81
C CYS A 51 -9.54 -11.71 3.40
N ASP A 52 -10.22 -12.81 3.75
CA ASP A 52 -11.53 -12.74 4.37
C ASP A 52 -11.42 -12.43 5.87
N ASN A 53 -12.55 -12.40 6.56
CA ASN A 53 -12.59 -12.07 7.98
C ASN A 53 -11.84 -13.08 8.85
N ASP A 54 -11.66 -14.29 8.36
CA ASP A 54 -10.93 -15.34 9.05
C ASP A 54 -9.47 -15.41 8.61
N SER A 55 -9.00 -14.40 7.91
CA SER A 55 -7.63 -14.31 7.39
C SER A 55 -7.30 -15.40 6.37
N LYS A 56 -8.30 -15.95 5.71
CA LYS A 56 -8.09 -16.91 4.64
C LYS A 56 -7.93 -16.19 3.32
N PRO A 57 -6.99 -16.63 2.47
CA PRO A 57 -6.77 -15.96 1.20
C PRO A 57 -7.98 -16.09 0.27
N TYR A 58 -8.26 -15.03 -0.46
CA TYR A 58 -9.24 -15.10 -1.54
C TYR A 58 -8.59 -15.74 -2.76
N PRO A 59 -9.32 -16.57 -3.49
CA PRO A 59 -8.82 -17.04 -4.79
C PRO A 59 -8.57 -15.86 -5.73
N ARG A 60 -7.56 -15.99 -6.60
CA ARG A 60 -7.24 -14.96 -7.58
C ARG A 60 -8.44 -14.61 -8.46
N SER A 61 -9.21 -15.62 -8.83
CA SER A 61 -10.42 -15.41 -9.63
C SER A 61 -11.43 -14.53 -8.90
N PHE A 62 -11.56 -14.72 -7.59
CA PHE A 62 -12.46 -13.88 -6.79
C PHE A 62 -11.99 -12.43 -6.76
N VAL A 63 -10.69 -12.23 -6.54
CA VAL A 63 -10.13 -10.87 -6.50
C VAL A 63 -10.32 -10.18 -7.87
N ALA A 64 -10.00 -10.88 -8.95
CA ALA A 64 -10.16 -10.31 -10.28
C ALA A 64 -11.62 -9.93 -10.55
N ASN A 65 -12.55 -10.78 -10.13
CA ASN A 65 -13.96 -10.51 -10.29
C ASN A 65 -14.41 -9.30 -9.47
N GLN A 66 -13.92 -9.18 -8.24
CA GLN A 66 -14.22 -8.03 -7.38
C GLN A 66 -13.74 -6.73 -8.01
N LEU A 67 -12.59 -6.76 -8.63
CA LEU A 67 -11.99 -5.57 -9.26
C LEU A 67 -12.48 -5.36 -10.69
N ASN A 68 -13.27 -6.28 -11.20
CA ASN A 68 -13.80 -6.21 -12.57
C ASN A 68 -12.69 -6.10 -13.61
N ILE A 69 -11.69 -6.97 -13.49
CA ILE A 69 -10.56 -7.02 -14.39
C ILE A 69 -10.31 -8.47 -14.84
N PRO A 70 -9.64 -8.67 -15.97
CA PRO A 70 -9.23 -10.02 -16.36
C PRO A 70 -8.23 -10.58 -15.35
N GLN A 71 -8.34 -11.86 -15.02
CA GLN A 71 -7.42 -12.48 -14.09
C GLN A 71 -5.99 -12.42 -14.61
N GLU A 72 -5.79 -12.50 -15.91
CA GLU A 72 -4.46 -12.38 -16.49
C GLU A 72 -3.79 -11.07 -16.11
N LEU A 73 -4.53 -9.98 -16.14
CA LEU A 73 -4.01 -8.67 -15.76
C LEU A 73 -3.64 -8.65 -14.28
N LEU A 74 -4.51 -9.22 -13.43
CA LEU A 74 -4.22 -9.31 -12.00
C LEU A 74 -2.96 -10.12 -11.75
N ASP A 75 -2.86 -11.29 -12.38
CA ASP A 75 -1.70 -12.18 -12.19
C ASP A 75 -0.41 -11.52 -12.65
N ARG A 76 -0.44 -10.82 -13.78
CA ARG A 76 0.70 -10.11 -14.32
C ARG A 76 1.15 -9.00 -13.36
N THR A 77 0.20 -8.24 -12.86
CA THR A 77 0.49 -7.15 -11.93
C THR A 77 1.10 -7.68 -10.64
N ILE A 78 0.51 -8.73 -10.09
CA ILE A 78 1.03 -9.33 -8.85
C ILE A 78 2.43 -9.87 -9.06
N ALA A 79 2.70 -10.52 -10.19
CA ALA A 79 4.03 -11.05 -10.47
C ALA A 79 5.08 -9.94 -10.52
N LYS A 80 4.78 -8.83 -11.16
CA LYS A 80 5.70 -7.69 -11.21
C LYS A 80 5.90 -7.08 -9.83
N CYS A 81 4.83 -6.90 -9.08
CA CYS A 81 4.91 -6.32 -7.75
C CYS A 81 5.65 -7.21 -6.77
N ARG A 82 5.49 -8.53 -6.90
CA ARG A 82 6.25 -9.47 -6.09
C ARG A 82 7.74 -9.39 -6.42
N HIS A 83 8.07 -9.33 -7.70
CA HIS A 83 9.46 -9.20 -8.12
C HIS A 83 10.09 -7.92 -7.56
N ASP A 84 9.33 -6.84 -7.51
CA ASP A 84 9.79 -5.55 -7.02
C ASP A 84 9.72 -5.40 -5.50
N GLY A 85 9.26 -6.43 -4.80
CA GLY A 85 9.15 -6.38 -3.36
C GLY A 85 7.95 -5.60 -2.82
N ARG A 86 7.01 -5.24 -3.66
CA ARG A 86 5.81 -4.49 -3.24
C ARG A 86 4.72 -5.40 -2.70
N ILE A 87 4.71 -6.64 -3.13
CA ILE A 87 3.75 -7.65 -2.69
C ILE A 87 4.50 -8.89 -2.29
N ASP A 88 4.02 -9.51 -1.23
CA ASP A 88 4.41 -10.85 -0.82
C ASP A 88 3.16 -11.72 -0.96
N ASP A 89 3.26 -12.85 -1.61
CA ASP A 89 2.12 -13.75 -1.77
C ASP A 89 2.40 -15.16 -1.28
N LYS A 90 3.24 -15.29 -0.26
CA LYS A 90 3.46 -16.55 0.42
C LYS A 90 2.14 -17.07 0.96
N ASP A 91 1.98 -18.36 0.94
CA ASP A 91 0.78 -19.03 1.46
C ASP A 91 -0.50 -18.54 0.76
N GLU A 92 -0.35 -18.07 -0.48
CA GLU A 92 -1.44 -17.65 -1.34
C GLU A 92 -2.15 -16.37 -0.88
N VAL A 93 -1.72 -15.74 0.20
CA VAL A 93 -2.28 -14.47 0.65
C VAL A 93 -1.53 -13.33 -0.02
N ILE A 94 -2.26 -12.43 -0.65
CA ILE A 94 -1.65 -11.22 -1.21
C ILE A 94 -1.43 -10.25 -0.08
N VAL A 95 -0.18 -9.88 0.18
CA VAL A 95 0.17 -8.95 1.25
C VAL A 95 0.93 -7.78 0.66
N ILE A 96 0.43 -6.57 0.91
CA ILE A 96 1.14 -5.36 0.49
C ILE A 96 2.21 -5.08 1.52
N THR A 97 3.46 -5.17 1.10
CA THR A 97 4.60 -4.95 2.00
C THR A 97 4.66 -3.49 2.43
N ASN A 98 5.22 -3.23 3.59
CA ASN A 98 5.35 -1.88 4.15
C ASN A 98 4.02 -1.16 4.35
N TRP A 99 2.93 -1.90 4.45
CA TRP A 99 1.60 -1.32 4.59
C TRP A 99 1.52 -0.33 5.74
N LYS A 100 1.98 -0.71 6.91
CA LYS A 100 1.91 0.15 8.09
C LYS A 100 2.69 1.43 7.90
N ALA A 101 3.86 1.34 7.29
CA ALA A 101 4.69 2.51 7.05
C ALA A 101 4.00 3.53 6.14
N TYR A 102 3.22 3.03 5.17
CA TYR A 102 2.53 3.91 4.24
C TYR A 102 1.21 4.42 4.76
N GLN A 103 0.49 3.62 5.52
CA GLN A 103 -0.89 3.94 5.89
C GLN A 103 -1.04 4.42 7.32
N SER A 104 -0.12 4.09 8.22
CA SER A 104 -0.23 4.48 9.61
C SER A 104 0.16 5.94 9.79
N GLU A 105 -0.81 6.75 10.23
CA GLU A 105 -0.56 8.15 10.53
C GLU A 105 0.42 8.31 11.69
N TYR A 106 0.26 7.47 12.72
CA TYR A 106 1.11 7.55 13.89
C TYR A 106 2.57 7.23 13.54
N GLU A 107 2.80 6.14 12.85
CA GLU A 107 4.16 5.72 12.50
C GLU A 107 4.85 6.73 11.59
N ARG A 108 4.08 7.33 10.68
CA ARG A 108 4.61 8.32 9.75
C ARG A 108 5.00 9.62 10.45
N GLN A 109 4.24 10.02 11.45
CA GLN A 109 4.43 11.30 12.11
C GLN A 109 5.33 11.23 13.33
N LYS A 110 5.63 10.04 13.79
CA LYS A 110 6.44 9.85 14.99
C LYS A 110 7.78 10.62 14.97
N PRO A 111 8.58 10.54 13.90
CA PRO A 111 9.83 11.29 13.86
C PRO A 111 9.61 12.80 13.90
N TYR A 112 8.55 13.27 13.28
CA TYR A 112 8.25 14.70 13.23
C TYR A 112 7.81 15.24 14.57
N ARG A 113 7.08 14.45 15.34
CA ARG A 113 6.69 14.84 16.69
C ARG A 113 7.89 15.02 17.57
N GLN A 114 8.85 14.10 17.49
CA GLN A 114 10.08 14.18 18.26
C GLN A 114 10.91 15.40 17.85
N ALA A 115 11.02 15.65 16.55
CA ALA A 115 11.75 16.80 16.04
C ALA A 115 11.08 18.12 16.42
N LYS A 116 9.74 18.15 16.39
CA LYS A 116 8.98 19.33 16.76
C LYS A 116 9.21 19.72 18.21
N ASP A 117 9.25 18.74 19.10
CA ASP A 117 9.48 18.98 20.51
C ASP A 117 10.87 19.57 20.73
N ALA A 118 11.83 19.22 19.91
CA ALA A 118 13.19 19.74 20.01
C ALA A 118 13.36 21.10 19.33
N ASP A 119 12.77 21.28 18.14
CA ASP A 119 12.95 22.48 17.33
C ASP A 119 11.83 22.58 16.29
N PRO A 120 10.84 23.47 16.50
CA PRO A 120 9.74 23.60 15.58
C PRO A 120 10.13 23.94 14.14
N LYS A 121 11.14 24.77 13.94
CA LYS A 121 11.59 25.14 12.61
C LYS A 121 12.21 23.95 11.90
N ARG A 122 12.99 23.19 12.64
CA ARG A 122 13.61 21.99 12.12
C ARG A 122 12.56 20.96 11.73
N PHE A 123 11.51 20.86 12.52
CA PHE A 123 10.41 19.95 12.24
C PHE A 123 9.76 20.26 10.89
N GLU A 124 9.47 21.52 10.63
CA GLU A 124 8.83 21.90 9.36
C GLU A 124 9.74 21.65 8.17
N LYS A 125 11.02 21.98 8.29
CA LYS A 125 11.98 21.75 7.24
C LYS A 125 12.14 20.25 6.95
N GLN A 126 12.23 19.47 7.99
CA GLN A 126 12.37 18.03 7.85
C GLN A 126 11.14 17.41 7.16
N LYS A 127 9.96 17.85 7.55
CA LYS A 127 8.72 17.38 6.95
C LYS A 127 8.68 17.70 5.46
N TYR A 128 9.07 18.89 5.08
CA TYR A 128 9.12 19.32 3.70
C TYR A 128 10.08 18.45 2.89
N ASN A 129 11.29 18.26 3.40
CA ASN A 129 12.30 17.46 2.73
C ASN A 129 11.84 16.02 2.57
N GLU A 130 11.20 15.47 3.57
CA GLU A 130 10.68 14.12 3.54
C GLU A 130 9.63 13.95 2.43
N LEU A 131 8.75 14.93 2.28
CA LEU A 131 7.73 14.88 1.25
C LEU A 131 8.31 14.96 -0.17
N ILE A 132 9.38 15.70 -0.33
CA ILE A 132 10.02 15.84 -1.64
C ILE A 132 10.78 14.59 -2.04
N GLU A 133 11.40 13.92 -1.08
CA GLU A 133 12.21 12.73 -1.34
C GLU A 133 11.40 11.49 -1.65
N ARG A 134 10.11 11.52 -1.42
CA ARG A 134 9.24 10.41 -1.75
C ARG A 134 8.79 10.50 -3.19
#